data_bbe14241779fa783e37030cb88626c95
#
_entry.id   bbe14241779fa783e37030cb88626c95
#
_cell.length_a   1.000
_cell.length_b   1.000
_cell.length_c   1.000
_cell.angle_alpha   90.00
_cell.angle_beta   90.00
_cell.angle_gamma   90.00
#
_symmetry.space_group_name_H-M   'P 1'
#
loop_
_entity.id
_entity.type
_entity.pdbx_description
1 polymer ?
#
loop_
_entity_poly.entity_id
_entity_poly.type
_entity_poly.pdbx_seq_one_letter_code
_entity_poly.pdbx_strand_id
1 'polypeptide(L)'
;MREFSRRGICGLGIGAAAALSVAGCSPSGSSDSGKVGTEPGKTAKGKPIGDGSTAYTGKQPNQPPAPEKLKPGQKPPQFVVFSWDGAAEVGNGLFPRFRKLARDHNASMTFFLSGLYLLPESKKRLYRPPNNPVGAADIDYLTDDHIKETLKNLRAAWLEGHEIGTHFNGHFCGGTGSVANWTPAQWDSEIEQAMDFVTKWRTNTGFTDLEPLPFDYSKELVGARTPCLLGQENLLPTARKRGWRYDASSPGGLQVWPTKKQGIWDFPLQSIPFGNLPSGVLSMDYNMLYNQSKNSTKGPPANYPRWRKQAADAYIAGFQRAYETNRAPLFVGNHFEQWNGGIYMDAVEEAIKHIADEKHKDVRMVSFRQLCDWLDAQDPQVLASLRRLGVGQQFTGRG
;
A
#
# COMPACT_ATOMS: atom_id res chain seq x y z
N MET A 1 -6.78 -2.74 -26.33
CA MET A 1 -5.86 -3.11 -25.24
C MET A 1 -5.99 -4.62 -25.09
N ARG A 2 -4.91 -5.36 -25.30
CA ARG A 2 -4.93 -6.83 -25.20
C ARG A 2 -4.84 -7.24 -23.75
N GLU A 3 -5.72 -8.14 -23.33
CA GLU A 3 -5.74 -8.75 -21.99
C GLU A 3 -4.42 -9.42 -21.68
N PHE A 4 -3.86 -9.17 -20.50
CA PHE A 4 -2.76 -9.93 -19.95
C PHE A 4 -3.28 -10.76 -18.79
N SER A 5 -3.58 -12.03 -19.09
CA SER A 5 -3.76 -13.06 -18.08
C SER A 5 -2.40 -13.34 -17.42
N ARG A 6 -2.32 -13.28 -16.10
CA ARG A 6 -1.15 -13.67 -15.31
C ARG A 6 -0.91 -15.20 -15.26
N ARG A 7 -1.59 -15.97 -16.10
CA ARG A 7 -1.39 -17.41 -16.23
C ARG A 7 -0.05 -17.70 -16.90
N GLY A 8 0.98 -17.98 -16.11
CA GLY A 8 2.20 -18.56 -16.64
C GLY A 8 3.51 -18.06 -16.09
N ILE A 9 3.72 -18.06 -14.77
CA ILE A 9 5.09 -18.07 -14.23
C ILE A 9 5.08 -18.97 -12.98
N CYS A 10 5.03 -20.28 -13.20
CA CYS A 10 5.58 -21.27 -12.28
C CYS A 10 6.71 -21.98 -13.04
N GLY A 11 7.94 -21.54 -12.84
CA GLY A 11 9.16 -22.18 -13.33
C GLY A 11 9.92 -22.76 -12.16
N LEU A 12 9.95 -24.08 -12.06
CA LEU A 12 10.74 -24.87 -11.13
C LEU A 12 12.22 -24.49 -11.15
N GLY A 13 12.81 -24.32 -9.97
CA GLY A 13 14.24 -24.27 -9.75
C GLY A 13 14.61 -25.01 -8.47
N ILE A 14 15.00 -26.26 -8.59
CA ILE A 14 15.60 -27.10 -7.51
C ILE A 14 17.06 -26.70 -7.35
N GLY A 15 17.55 -26.49 -6.12
CA GLY A 15 18.96 -26.24 -5.86
C GLY A 15 19.32 -26.30 -4.39
N ALA A 16 19.76 -27.43 -4.00
CA ALA A 16 20.49 -28.02 -2.88
C ALA A 16 21.01 -27.13 -1.73
N ALA A 17 20.89 -27.68 -0.55
CA ALA A 17 21.43 -27.28 0.73
C ALA A 17 22.95 -27.38 0.87
N ALA A 18 23.53 -26.50 1.70
CA ALA A 18 24.74 -26.81 2.46
C ALA A 18 24.71 -26.07 3.79
N ALA A 19 24.70 -26.85 4.87
CA ALA A 19 24.84 -26.37 6.24
C ALA A 19 26.32 -26.20 6.60
N LEU A 20 26.66 -25.13 7.30
CA LEU A 20 27.88 -25.08 8.11
C LEU A 20 27.62 -24.32 9.40
N SER A 21 27.72 -25.07 10.49
CA SER A 21 27.71 -24.63 11.87
C SER A 21 29.08 -24.14 12.31
N VAL A 22 29.18 -22.98 12.96
CA VAL A 22 30.32 -22.68 13.85
C VAL A 22 29.81 -21.96 15.08
N ALA A 23 30.12 -22.52 16.24
CA ALA A 23 29.93 -21.98 17.56
C ALA A 23 31.12 -21.10 17.96
N GLY A 24 30.88 -20.08 18.84
CA GLY A 24 31.99 -19.33 19.44
C GLY A 24 31.57 -18.16 20.32
N CYS A 25 31.47 -18.44 21.63
CA CYS A 25 31.76 -17.65 22.85
C CYS A 25 31.62 -16.13 22.91
N SER A 26 30.88 -15.70 23.91
CA SER A 26 30.86 -14.33 24.51
C SER A 26 32.16 -13.94 25.19
N PRO A 27 32.39 -12.63 25.45
CA PRO A 27 32.30 -12.19 26.86
C PRO A 27 31.54 -10.86 27.11
N SER A 28 31.14 -10.76 28.35
CA SER A 28 30.39 -9.72 29.02
C SER A 28 31.08 -8.36 29.08
N GLY A 29 30.29 -7.28 29.04
CA GLY A 29 30.71 -5.93 29.43
C GLY A 29 29.50 -4.99 29.51
N SER A 30 29.10 -4.66 30.71
CA SER A 30 28.01 -3.75 31.07
C SER A 30 28.34 -2.28 30.80
N SER A 31 27.42 -1.52 30.22
CA SER A 31 27.16 -0.14 30.61
C SER A 31 25.77 0.30 30.15
N ASP A 32 25.04 0.76 31.11
CA ASP A 32 23.68 1.24 31.14
C ASP A 32 23.56 2.59 30.42
N SER A 33 22.64 2.71 29.48
CA SER A 33 22.01 3.99 29.14
C SER A 33 20.68 3.70 28.41
N GLY A 34 19.60 4.06 29.10
CA GLY A 34 18.23 3.73 28.74
C GLY A 34 17.80 4.20 27.34
N LYS A 35 17.47 3.22 26.51
CA LYS A 35 16.49 3.36 25.42
C LYS A 35 15.47 2.26 25.60
N VAL A 36 14.25 2.67 25.96
CA VAL A 36 13.10 1.76 25.99
C VAL A 36 12.80 1.37 24.54
N GLY A 37 13.48 0.32 24.10
CA GLY A 37 13.11 -0.43 22.91
C GLY A 37 12.17 -1.53 23.35
N THR A 38 10.87 -1.35 23.19
CA THR A 38 9.90 -2.44 23.33
C THR A 38 10.18 -3.46 22.23
N GLU A 39 10.58 -4.67 22.62
CA GLU A 39 10.66 -5.82 21.72
C GLU A 39 9.30 -5.99 20.99
N PRO A 40 9.28 -6.22 19.67
CA PRO A 40 8.05 -6.52 18.94
C PRO A 40 7.64 -7.97 19.24
N GLY A 41 6.82 -8.20 20.28
CA GLY A 41 6.40 -9.57 20.57
C GLY A 41 5.46 -9.81 21.75
N LYS A 42 5.25 -8.86 22.65
CA LYS A 42 4.29 -9.04 23.76
C LYS A 42 3.15 -8.04 23.65
N THR A 43 2.21 -8.31 22.75
CA THR A 43 0.97 -7.57 22.65
C THR A 43 -0.06 -8.12 23.64
N ALA A 44 -0.81 -7.20 24.25
CA ALA A 44 -1.96 -7.53 25.07
C ALA A 44 -2.87 -8.53 24.35
N LYS A 45 -3.32 -9.56 25.05
CA LYS A 45 -4.33 -10.49 24.56
C LYS A 45 -5.59 -9.68 24.26
N GLY A 46 -5.87 -9.45 22.98
CA GLY A 46 -7.06 -8.73 22.54
C GLY A 46 -8.33 -9.55 22.78
N LYS A 47 -9.47 -8.89 22.78
CA LYS A 47 -10.78 -9.54 22.81
C LYS A 47 -11.07 -10.14 21.41
N PRO A 48 -11.19 -11.47 21.25
CA PRO A 48 -11.50 -12.10 19.97
C PRO A 48 -12.80 -11.56 19.37
N ILE A 49 -12.84 -11.44 18.05
CA ILE A 49 -14.01 -11.05 17.26
C ILE A 49 -14.40 -12.24 16.37
N GLY A 50 -15.68 -12.55 16.28
CA GLY A 50 -16.20 -13.63 15.47
C GLY A 50 -15.56 -14.97 15.81
N ASP A 51 -14.95 -15.65 14.82
CA ASP A 51 -14.28 -16.95 14.98
C ASP A 51 -12.86 -16.85 15.56
N GLY A 52 -12.45 -15.66 15.98
CA GLY A 52 -11.12 -15.39 16.50
C GLY A 52 -10.05 -15.14 15.42
N SER A 53 -10.44 -14.98 14.17
CA SER A 53 -9.54 -14.54 13.08
C SER A 53 -8.98 -13.15 13.32
N THR A 54 -9.76 -12.30 13.95
CA THR A 54 -9.41 -10.94 14.36
C THR A 54 -9.66 -10.74 15.85
N ALA A 55 -9.01 -9.75 16.45
CA ALA A 55 -9.20 -9.41 17.87
C ALA A 55 -9.06 -7.89 18.05
N TYR A 56 -9.89 -7.31 18.90
CA TYR A 56 -9.72 -5.93 19.30
C TYR A 56 -8.66 -5.83 20.40
N THR A 57 -7.52 -5.23 20.05
CA THR A 57 -6.38 -5.07 20.96
C THR A 57 -6.22 -3.65 21.51
N GLY A 58 -7.16 -2.74 21.17
CA GLY A 58 -7.09 -1.34 21.53
C GLY A 58 -6.76 -0.43 20.35
N LYS A 59 -6.24 0.75 20.66
CA LYS A 59 -5.77 1.69 19.62
C LYS A 59 -4.53 1.14 18.94
N GLN A 60 -4.42 1.40 17.63
CA GLN A 60 -3.23 1.06 16.88
C GLN A 60 -1.99 1.76 17.49
N PRO A 61 -0.91 1.02 17.78
CA PRO A 61 0.33 1.62 18.27
C PRO A 61 1.07 2.41 17.18
N ASN A 62 2.11 3.14 17.58
CA ASN A 62 3.01 3.87 16.66
C ASN A 62 2.29 4.86 15.74
N GLN A 63 1.19 5.44 16.21
CA GLN A 63 0.50 6.50 15.47
C GLN A 63 1.13 7.86 15.76
N PRO A 64 1.17 8.78 14.76
CA PRO A 64 1.63 10.13 14.98
C PRO A 64 0.75 10.85 16.02
N PRO A 65 1.26 11.91 16.66
CA PRO A 65 0.44 12.75 17.53
C PRO A 65 -0.72 13.37 16.76
N ALA A 66 -1.72 13.85 17.50
CA ALA A 66 -2.88 14.53 16.89
C ALA A 66 -2.40 15.67 15.97
N PRO A 67 -2.99 15.81 14.76
CA PRO A 67 -2.55 16.79 13.79
C PRO A 67 -2.73 18.23 14.31
N GLU A 68 -1.69 19.04 14.17
CA GLU A 68 -1.78 20.47 14.43
C GLU A 68 -2.39 21.19 13.23
N LYS A 69 -3.21 22.20 13.52
CA LYS A 69 -3.80 23.07 12.49
C LYS A 69 -2.73 24.04 11.98
N LEU A 70 -2.63 24.16 10.67
CA LEU A 70 -1.82 25.20 10.05
C LEU A 70 -2.40 26.59 10.35
N LYS A 71 -1.52 27.53 10.66
CA LYS A 71 -1.88 28.96 10.66
C LYS A 71 -2.00 29.45 9.20
N PRO A 72 -2.83 30.45 8.92
CA PRO A 72 -2.86 31.08 7.60
C PRO A 72 -1.45 31.50 7.16
N GLY A 73 -1.06 31.16 5.93
CA GLY A 73 0.29 31.44 5.40
C GLY A 73 1.41 30.55 5.92
N GLN A 74 1.15 29.60 6.79
CA GLN A 74 2.16 28.65 7.24
C GLN A 74 2.41 27.60 6.17
N LYS A 75 3.69 27.31 5.90
CA LYS A 75 4.11 26.27 4.95
C LYS A 75 3.73 24.89 5.48
N PRO A 76 2.98 24.07 4.69
CA PRO A 76 2.62 22.74 5.13
C PRO A 76 3.81 21.78 5.11
N PRO A 77 3.77 20.69 5.91
CA PRO A 77 4.70 19.58 5.74
C PRO A 77 4.62 18.99 4.32
N GLN A 78 5.70 18.37 3.87
CA GLN A 78 5.66 17.54 2.68
C GLN A 78 5.20 16.14 3.06
N PHE A 79 4.01 15.74 2.62
CA PHE A 79 3.53 14.39 2.80
C PHE A 79 3.95 13.49 1.65
N VAL A 80 4.33 12.27 1.97
CA VAL A 80 4.55 11.19 1.00
C VAL A 80 3.84 9.94 1.49
N VAL A 81 3.07 9.31 0.64
CA VAL A 81 2.37 8.05 0.93
C VAL A 81 2.89 6.97 0.00
N PHE A 82 3.51 5.95 0.58
CA PHE A 82 3.85 4.72 -0.12
C PHE A 82 2.76 3.69 0.11
N SER A 83 2.25 3.10 -0.96
CA SER A 83 1.18 2.11 -0.91
C SER A 83 1.51 0.88 -1.76
N TRP A 84 0.93 -0.26 -1.38
CA TRP A 84 1.23 -1.57 -1.95
C TRP A 84 -0.05 -2.27 -2.34
N ASP A 85 -0.23 -2.52 -3.64
CA ASP A 85 -1.42 -3.16 -4.19
C ASP A 85 -1.27 -4.69 -4.15
N GLY A 86 -2.30 -5.38 -3.68
CA GLY A 86 -2.25 -6.82 -3.50
C GLY A 86 -1.18 -7.23 -2.48
N ALA A 87 -1.18 -6.58 -1.30
CA ALA A 87 -0.17 -6.81 -0.29
C ALA A 87 -0.20 -8.25 0.25
N ALA A 88 0.80 -9.04 -0.12
CA ALA A 88 1.01 -10.41 0.34
C ALA A 88 2.50 -10.73 0.48
N GLU A 89 2.83 -11.76 1.24
CA GLU A 89 4.17 -12.35 1.27
C GLU A 89 4.13 -13.69 0.53
N VAL A 90 4.86 -13.76 -0.57
CA VAL A 90 4.90 -14.93 -1.47
C VAL A 90 6.26 -15.63 -1.48
N GLY A 91 7.00 -15.51 -0.39
CA GLY A 91 8.35 -16.08 -0.25
C GLY A 91 9.45 -15.25 -0.92
N ASN A 92 9.14 -14.05 -1.38
CA ASN A 92 10.12 -13.15 -2.00
C ASN A 92 10.76 -12.17 -1.01
N GLY A 93 10.31 -12.14 0.25
CA GLY A 93 10.85 -11.31 1.31
C GLY A 93 10.58 -9.80 1.17
N LEU A 94 9.70 -9.40 0.24
CA LEU A 94 9.46 -7.98 -0.04
C LEU A 94 8.61 -7.31 1.03
N PHE A 95 7.59 -7.99 1.54
CA PHE A 95 6.75 -7.41 2.59
C PHE A 95 7.58 -7.09 3.87
N PRO A 96 8.33 -8.02 4.45
CA PRO A 96 9.18 -7.71 5.61
C PRO A 96 10.30 -6.71 5.29
N ARG A 97 10.86 -6.69 4.05
CA ARG A 97 11.85 -5.71 3.62
C ARG A 97 11.33 -4.28 3.75
N PHE A 98 10.14 -4.01 3.21
CA PHE A 98 9.58 -2.66 3.23
C PHE A 98 9.02 -2.26 4.59
N ARG A 99 8.52 -3.20 5.40
CA ARG A 99 8.21 -2.94 6.81
C ARG A 99 9.47 -2.52 7.59
N LYS A 100 10.59 -3.24 7.38
CA LYS A 100 11.87 -2.87 8.01
C LYS A 100 12.32 -1.48 7.57
N LEU A 101 12.28 -1.21 6.27
CA LEU A 101 12.66 0.10 5.73
C LEU A 101 11.80 1.23 6.30
N ALA A 102 10.50 1.00 6.47
CA ALA A 102 9.60 1.97 7.09
C ALA A 102 10.00 2.27 8.54
N ARG A 103 10.31 1.25 9.35
CA ARG A 103 10.79 1.43 10.73
C ARG A 103 12.09 2.21 10.77
N ASP A 104 13.06 1.85 9.91
CA ASP A 104 14.37 2.49 9.85
C ASP A 104 14.28 3.99 9.53
N HIS A 105 13.20 4.43 8.87
CA HIS A 105 12.99 5.80 8.42
C HIS A 105 11.76 6.49 9.03
N ASN A 106 11.21 5.93 10.11
CA ASN A 106 10.04 6.49 10.80
C ASN A 106 8.87 6.79 9.83
N ALA A 107 8.57 5.84 8.96
CA ALA A 107 7.52 5.93 7.94
C ALA A 107 6.34 5.03 8.28
N SER A 108 5.13 5.45 7.92
CA SER A 108 3.96 4.59 7.83
C SER A 108 3.60 4.38 6.35
N MET A 109 3.07 3.21 6.02
CA MET A 109 2.68 2.83 4.67
C MET A 109 1.22 2.34 4.66
N THR A 110 0.60 2.27 3.48
CA THR A 110 -0.71 1.65 3.29
C THR A 110 -0.56 0.36 2.49
N PHE A 111 -1.05 -0.75 3.05
CA PHE A 111 -1.09 -2.04 2.39
C PHE A 111 -2.52 -2.35 1.96
N PHE A 112 -2.78 -2.33 0.66
CA PHE A 112 -4.07 -2.69 0.07
C PHE A 112 -4.12 -4.21 -0.12
N LEU A 113 -4.77 -4.90 0.81
CA LEU A 113 -4.88 -6.35 0.83
C LEU A 113 -5.92 -6.84 -0.19
N SER A 114 -5.56 -7.82 -1.02
CA SER A 114 -6.54 -8.63 -1.74
C SER A 114 -7.08 -9.71 -0.80
N GLY A 115 -8.39 -9.72 -0.54
CA GLY A 115 -9.00 -10.67 0.41
C GLY A 115 -8.74 -12.14 0.06
N LEU A 116 -8.67 -12.46 -1.25
CA LEU A 116 -8.34 -13.81 -1.73
C LEU A 116 -6.99 -14.34 -1.24
N TYR A 117 -6.07 -13.47 -0.85
CA TYR A 117 -4.79 -13.89 -0.30
C TYR A 117 -4.88 -14.50 1.11
N LEU A 118 -6.08 -14.46 1.72
CA LEU A 118 -6.37 -15.14 2.97
C LEU A 118 -7.37 -16.32 2.78
N LEU A 119 -7.70 -16.65 1.54
CA LEU A 119 -8.59 -17.75 1.20
C LEU A 119 -7.81 -18.87 0.48
N PRO A 120 -7.71 -20.09 1.04
CA PRO A 120 -7.08 -21.21 0.35
C PRO A 120 -7.79 -21.56 -0.96
N GLU A 121 -7.05 -21.98 -1.99
CA GLU A 121 -7.65 -22.36 -3.28
C GLU A 121 -8.68 -23.49 -3.13
N SER A 122 -8.49 -24.40 -2.19
CA SER A 122 -9.46 -25.47 -1.87
C SER A 122 -10.83 -24.94 -1.44
N LYS A 123 -10.90 -23.68 -1.01
CA LYS A 123 -12.11 -22.96 -0.61
C LYS A 123 -12.57 -21.91 -1.63
N LYS A 124 -11.99 -21.86 -2.82
CA LYS A 124 -12.30 -20.85 -3.84
C LYS A 124 -13.78 -20.70 -4.20
N ARG A 125 -14.59 -21.74 -4.00
CA ARG A 125 -16.04 -21.67 -4.23
C ARG A 125 -16.79 -20.78 -3.21
N LEU A 126 -16.14 -20.32 -2.16
CA LEU A 126 -16.68 -19.29 -1.26
C LEU A 126 -16.65 -17.91 -1.91
N TYR A 127 -15.75 -17.68 -2.86
CA TYR A 127 -15.70 -16.43 -3.61
C TYR A 127 -16.70 -16.45 -4.77
N ARG A 128 -17.57 -15.44 -4.80
CA ARG A 128 -18.62 -15.25 -5.79
C ARG A 128 -18.46 -13.88 -6.45
N PRO A 129 -17.49 -13.76 -7.37
CA PRO A 129 -17.23 -12.47 -8.00
C PRO A 129 -18.41 -11.98 -8.82
N PRO A 130 -18.71 -10.67 -8.80
CA PRO A 130 -19.74 -10.12 -9.69
C PRO A 130 -19.43 -10.40 -11.16
N ASN A 131 -20.43 -10.85 -11.92
CA ASN A 131 -20.36 -11.09 -13.36
C ASN A 131 -19.26 -12.06 -13.83
N ASN A 132 -18.71 -12.88 -12.91
CA ASN A 132 -17.68 -13.88 -13.21
C ASN A 132 -18.06 -15.23 -12.59
N PRO A 133 -17.50 -16.35 -13.08
CA PRO A 133 -17.74 -17.67 -12.50
C PRO A 133 -17.32 -17.76 -11.02
N VAL A 134 -18.03 -18.59 -10.26
CA VAL A 134 -17.72 -18.82 -8.83
C VAL A 134 -16.28 -19.33 -8.69
N GLY A 135 -15.49 -18.67 -7.86
CA GLY A 135 -14.09 -18.98 -7.60
C GLY A 135 -13.12 -18.50 -8.68
N ALA A 136 -13.59 -17.78 -9.71
CA ALA A 136 -12.69 -17.17 -10.70
C ALA A 136 -11.92 -15.98 -10.10
N ALA A 137 -10.70 -15.79 -10.55
CA ALA A 137 -9.87 -14.62 -10.24
C ALA A 137 -8.83 -14.42 -11.35
N ASP A 138 -8.41 -13.17 -11.58
CA ASP A 138 -7.30 -12.82 -12.47
C ASP A 138 -5.95 -12.75 -11.71
N ILE A 139 -5.98 -13.00 -10.40
CA ILE A 139 -4.80 -13.21 -9.54
C ILE A 139 -4.81 -14.63 -8.97
N ASP A 140 -3.63 -15.13 -8.59
CA ASP A 140 -3.50 -16.47 -8.04
C ASP A 140 -3.99 -16.53 -6.58
N TYR A 141 -4.58 -17.67 -6.18
CA TYR A 141 -4.76 -18.03 -4.77
C TYR A 141 -3.40 -18.39 -4.18
N LEU A 142 -3.15 -17.98 -2.94
CA LEU A 142 -1.89 -18.28 -2.28
C LEU A 142 -1.86 -19.72 -1.75
N THR A 143 -0.66 -20.28 -1.65
CA THR A 143 -0.43 -21.52 -0.89
C THR A 143 -0.66 -21.29 0.60
N ASP A 144 -0.90 -22.37 1.35
CA ASP A 144 -1.09 -22.29 2.81
C ASP A 144 0.09 -21.60 3.52
N ASP A 145 1.32 -21.89 3.09
CA ASP A 145 2.52 -21.26 3.67
C ASP A 145 2.55 -19.74 3.35
N HIS A 146 2.22 -19.34 2.14
CA HIS A 146 2.14 -17.92 1.78
C HIS A 146 0.99 -17.20 2.51
N ILE A 147 -0.15 -17.87 2.74
CA ILE A 147 -1.24 -17.31 3.56
C ILE A 147 -0.74 -17.07 4.99
N LYS A 148 -0.04 -18.05 5.60
CA LYS A 148 0.52 -17.90 6.94
C LYS A 148 1.51 -16.75 7.04
N GLU A 149 2.43 -16.63 6.09
CA GLU A 149 3.40 -15.55 6.05
C GLU A 149 2.73 -14.18 5.81
N THR A 150 1.70 -14.13 4.96
CA THR A 150 0.89 -12.91 4.75
C THR A 150 0.19 -12.49 6.05
N LEU A 151 -0.46 -13.42 6.77
CA LEU A 151 -1.11 -13.12 8.05
C LEU A 151 -0.12 -12.59 9.10
N LYS A 152 1.07 -13.19 9.22
CA LYS A 152 2.13 -12.71 10.12
C LYS A 152 2.57 -11.29 9.76
N ASN A 153 2.77 -11.02 8.47
CA ASN A 153 3.19 -9.71 8.00
C ASN A 153 2.11 -8.63 8.16
N LEU A 154 0.84 -8.94 7.90
CA LEU A 154 -0.29 -8.03 8.14
C LEU A 154 -0.42 -7.67 9.61
N ARG A 155 -0.33 -8.70 10.51
CA ARG A 155 -0.33 -8.49 11.95
C ARG A 155 0.79 -7.54 12.37
N ALA A 156 2.01 -7.83 11.95
CA ALA A 156 3.17 -7.04 12.30
C ALA A 156 3.10 -5.62 11.70
N ALA A 157 2.65 -5.47 10.45
CA ALA A 157 2.47 -4.17 9.80
C ALA A 157 1.51 -3.27 10.60
N TRP A 158 0.37 -3.80 11.03
CA TRP A 158 -0.57 -3.01 11.83
C TRP A 158 0.03 -2.60 13.18
N LEU A 159 0.73 -3.52 13.87
CA LEU A 159 1.40 -3.23 15.14
C LEU A 159 2.55 -2.23 15.00
N GLU A 160 3.13 -2.10 13.83
CA GLU A 160 4.14 -1.11 13.48
C GLU A 160 3.55 0.25 13.07
N GLY A 161 2.22 0.38 13.02
CA GLY A 161 1.53 1.63 12.73
C GLY A 161 1.12 1.82 11.27
N HIS A 162 1.26 0.78 10.44
CA HIS A 162 0.83 0.81 9.04
C HIS A 162 -0.67 0.60 8.89
N GLU A 163 -1.23 1.09 7.79
CA GLU A 163 -2.63 0.92 7.45
C GLU A 163 -2.86 -0.33 6.60
N ILE A 164 -3.95 -1.06 6.88
CA ILE A 164 -4.43 -2.18 6.06
C ILE A 164 -5.74 -1.78 5.38
N GLY A 165 -5.64 -1.33 4.13
CA GLY A 165 -6.79 -1.07 3.25
C GLY A 165 -7.18 -2.31 2.45
N THR A 166 -8.04 -2.14 1.43
CA THR A 166 -8.41 -3.25 0.54
C THR A 166 -8.05 -2.99 -0.92
N HIS A 167 -7.59 -4.04 -1.61
CA HIS A 167 -7.49 -4.15 -3.06
C HIS A 167 -8.57 -5.10 -3.62
N PHE A 168 -9.65 -5.28 -2.84
CA PHE A 168 -10.79 -6.17 -3.10
C PHE A 168 -10.36 -7.65 -3.20
N ASN A 169 -10.78 -8.40 -4.26
CA ASN A 169 -10.50 -9.83 -4.33
C ASN A 169 -9.95 -10.26 -5.69
N GLY A 170 -10.81 -10.50 -6.70
CA GLY A 170 -10.46 -11.24 -7.90
C GLY A 170 -9.70 -10.49 -8.99
N HIS A 171 -9.55 -9.17 -8.89
CA HIS A 171 -8.72 -8.33 -9.76
C HIS A 171 -9.11 -8.34 -11.26
N PHE A 172 -10.40 -8.28 -11.58
CA PHE A 172 -10.87 -8.33 -12.95
C PHE A 172 -10.74 -6.99 -13.69
N CYS A 173 -9.80 -6.91 -14.63
CA CYS A 173 -9.49 -5.69 -15.38
C CYS A 173 -10.15 -5.59 -16.73
N GLY A 174 -10.57 -6.70 -17.33
CA GLY A 174 -11.07 -6.75 -18.70
C GLY A 174 -12.37 -7.54 -18.88
N GLY A 175 -12.91 -7.48 -20.09
CA GLY A 175 -14.12 -8.21 -20.46
C GLY A 175 -15.41 -7.72 -19.78
N THR A 176 -16.47 -8.48 -19.91
CA THR A 176 -17.80 -8.15 -19.34
C THR A 176 -17.83 -8.23 -17.82
N GLY A 177 -16.96 -9.06 -17.24
CA GLY A 177 -16.80 -9.23 -15.79
C GLY A 177 -15.90 -8.19 -15.12
N SER A 178 -15.35 -7.23 -15.89
CA SER A 178 -14.46 -6.19 -15.38
C SER A 178 -15.10 -5.38 -14.27
N VAL A 179 -14.27 -5.00 -13.27
CA VAL A 179 -14.64 -4.10 -12.18
C VAL A 179 -15.15 -2.74 -12.68
N ALA A 180 -14.78 -2.33 -13.90
CA ALA A 180 -15.29 -1.13 -14.54
C ALA A 180 -16.81 -1.14 -14.76
N ASN A 181 -17.39 -2.33 -14.86
CA ASN A 181 -18.81 -2.53 -15.17
C ASN A 181 -19.67 -2.82 -13.92
N TRP A 182 -19.05 -2.89 -12.73
CA TRP A 182 -19.76 -3.25 -11.51
C TRP A 182 -20.66 -2.13 -11.03
N THR A 183 -21.86 -2.50 -10.61
CA THR A 183 -22.81 -1.60 -9.98
C THR A 183 -22.41 -1.34 -8.52
N PRO A 184 -22.96 -0.29 -7.86
CA PRO A 184 -22.74 -0.07 -6.43
C PRO A 184 -23.09 -1.28 -5.54
N ALA A 185 -24.15 -2.04 -5.89
CA ALA A 185 -24.52 -3.25 -5.14
C ALA A 185 -23.50 -4.39 -5.34
N GLN A 186 -22.91 -4.51 -6.52
CA GLN A 186 -21.85 -5.47 -6.79
C GLN A 186 -20.55 -5.10 -6.06
N TRP A 187 -20.21 -3.83 -6.00
CA TRP A 187 -19.11 -3.34 -5.16
C TRP A 187 -19.37 -3.62 -3.67
N ASP A 188 -20.61 -3.45 -3.21
CA ASP A 188 -20.96 -3.75 -1.81
C ASP A 188 -20.75 -5.24 -1.49
N SER A 189 -21.21 -6.13 -2.38
CA SER A 189 -20.98 -7.58 -2.28
C SER A 189 -19.49 -7.95 -2.31
N GLU A 190 -18.69 -7.31 -3.15
CA GLU A 190 -17.26 -7.56 -3.25
C GLU A 190 -16.52 -7.14 -1.97
N ILE A 191 -16.89 -5.99 -1.39
CA ILE A 191 -16.34 -5.52 -0.12
C ILE A 191 -16.71 -6.48 1.02
N GLU A 192 -17.96 -6.92 1.08
CA GLU A 192 -18.41 -7.90 2.08
C GLU A 192 -17.58 -9.19 2.03
N GLN A 193 -17.33 -9.71 0.83
CA GLN A 193 -16.52 -10.91 0.64
C GLN A 193 -15.07 -10.66 1.05
N ALA A 194 -14.48 -9.51 0.70
CA ALA A 194 -13.14 -9.15 1.15
C ALA A 194 -13.03 -9.08 2.68
N MET A 195 -14.03 -8.47 3.33
CA MET A 195 -14.11 -8.42 4.78
C MET A 195 -14.27 -9.82 5.41
N ASP A 196 -15.10 -10.66 4.82
CA ASP A 196 -15.33 -12.04 5.27
C ASP A 196 -14.05 -12.88 5.20
N PHE A 197 -13.26 -12.75 4.14
CA PHE A 197 -11.99 -13.48 4.04
C PHE A 197 -10.98 -13.05 5.10
N VAL A 198 -10.96 -11.77 5.47
CA VAL A 198 -10.12 -11.27 6.55
C VAL A 198 -10.64 -11.67 7.94
N THR A 199 -11.95 -11.62 8.17
CA THR A 199 -12.53 -11.84 9.51
C THR A 199 -12.85 -13.31 9.79
N LYS A 200 -12.71 -14.20 8.80
CA LYS A 200 -12.98 -15.65 8.89
C LYS A 200 -11.80 -16.50 8.38
N TRP A 201 -10.58 -15.95 8.35
CA TRP A 201 -9.44 -16.70 7.84
C TRP A 201 -9.21 -18.01 8.61
N ARG A 202 -9.44 -18.06 9.94
CA ARG A 202 -9.32 -19.28 10.74
C ARG A 202 -10.28 -20.37 10.27
N THR A 203 -11.55 -20.04 10.12
CA THR A 203 -12.57 -20.96 9.62
C THR A 203 -12.27 -21.43 8.19
N ASN A 204 -11.76 -20.52 7.34
CA ASN A 204 -11.49 -20.83 5.95
C ASN A 204 -10.24 -21.68 5.75
N THR A 205 -9.18 -21.44 6.55
CA THR A 205 -7.89 -22.13 6.43
C THR A 205 -7.75 -23.33 7.36
N GLY A 206 -8.43 -23.30 8.52
CA GLY A 206 -8.22 -24.27 9.60
C GLY A 206 -6.94 -24.04 10.42
N PHE A 207 -6.21 -22.94 10.21
CA PHE A 207 -4.99 -22.65 10.97
C PHE A 207 -5.34 -22.27 12.41
N THR A 208 -4.72 -22.94 13.38
CA THR A 208 -4.93 -22.71 14.83
C THR A 208 -3.69 -22.18 15.54
N ASP A 209 -2.54 -22.21 14.87
CA ASP A 209 -1.21 -21.90 15.39
C ASP A 209 -0.81 -20.42 15.20
N LEU A 210 -1.65 -19.60 14.56
CA LEU A 210 -1.39 -18.20 14.33
C LEU A 210 -2.17 -17.30 15.30
N GLU A 211 -1.54 -16.20 15.69
CA GLU A 211 -2.21 -15.13 16.43
C GLU A 211 -3.26 -14.44 15.56
N PRO A 212 -4.39 -13.96 16.13
CA PRO A 212 -5.39 -13.21 15.39
C PRO A 212 -4.81 -11.91 14.82
N LEU A 213 -5.39 -11.40 13.75
CA LEU A 213 -5.11 -10.03 13.32
C LEU A 213 -5.57 -9.06 14.42
N PRO A 214 -4.75 -8.05 14.82
CA PRO A 214 -4.93 -7.32 16.07
C PRO A 214 -5.93 -6.16 15.98
N PHE A 215 -6.87 -6.21 15.07
CA PHE A 215 -7.81 -5.14 14.77
C PHE A 215 -9.23 -5.65 14.51
N ASP A 216 -10.20 -4.76 14.69
CA ASP A 216 -11.55 -4.89 14.16
C ASP A 216 -11.57 -4.39 12.72
N TYR A 217 -11.62 -5.29 11.74
CA TYR A 217 -11.48 -4.90 10.33
C TYR A 217 -12.64 -4.03 9.83
N SER A 218 -13.81 -4.11 10.46
CA SER A 218 -14.93 -3.22 10.12
C SER A 218 -14.66 -1.75 10.45
N LYS A 219 -13.73 -1.49 11.38
CA LYS A 219 -13.27 -0.15 11.77
C LYS A 219 -11.93 0.20 11.13
N GLU A 220 -11.12 -0.82 10.84
CA GLU A 220 -9.82 -0.64 10.21
C GLU A 220 -9.95 -0.22 8.75
N LEU A 221 -10.89 -0.82 8.02
CA LEU A 221 -11.09 -0.59 6.60
C LEU A 221 -11.77 0.76 6.33
N VAL A 222 -10.97 1.77 5.99
CA VAL A 222 -11.45 3.14 5.74
C VAL A 222 -11.14 3.66 4.35
N GLY A 223 -10.60 2.83 3.47
CA GLY A 223 -10.29 3.19 2.09
C GLY A 223 -9.73 2.05 1.27
N ALA A 224 -9.60 2.28 -0.03
CA ALA A 224 -9.23 1.26 -1.00
C ALA A 224 -8.47 1.83 -2.20
N ARG A 225 -7.89 0.89 -2.97
CA ARG A 225 -7.53 1.09 -4.37
C ARG A 225 -8.16 -0.02 -5.20
N THR A 226 -8.91 0.35 -6.26
CA THR A 226 -9.54 -0.63 -7.15
C THR A 226 -8.51 -1.29 -8.06
N PRO A 227 -8.73 -2.56 -8.44
CA PRO A 227 -7.96 -3.20 -9.49
C PRO A 227 -7.91 -2.33 -10.75
N CYS A 228 -6.71 -2.19 -11.32
CA CYS A 228 -6.47 -1.47 -12.56
C CYS A 228 -6.94 0.01 -12.58
N LEU A 229 -7.20 0.60 -11.41
CA LEU A 229 -7.75 1.95 -11.26
C LEU A 229 -9.10 2.13 -11.98
N LEU A 230 -9.96 1.10 -11.97
CA LEU A 230 -11.24 1.08 -12.69
C LEU A 230 -12.44 1.04 -11.73
N GLY A 231 -13.60 1.52 -12.20
CA GLY A 231 -14.89 1.38 -11.52
C GLY A 231 -15.13 2.33 -10.35
N GLN A 232 -14.29 3.34 -10.16
CA GLN A 232 -14.38 4.29 -9.05
C GLN A 232 -15.76 4.94 -8.91
N GLU A 233 -16.36 5.40 -10.00
CA GLU A 233 -17.64 6.13 -9.95
C GLU A 233 -18.75 5.31 -9.28
N ASN A 234 -18.80 4.02 -9.56
CA ASN A 234 -19.78 3.10 -8.98
C ASN A 234 -19.37 2.59 -7.57
N LEU A 235 -18.09 2.65 -7.24
CA LEU A 235 -17.60 2.32 -5.90
C LEU A 235 -17.95 3.43 -4.88
N LEU A 236 -17.78 4.70 -5.24
CA LEU A 236 -17.88 5.81 -4.30
C LEU A 236 -19.21 5.88 -3.52
N PRO A 237 -20.40 5.63 -4.10
CA PRO A 237 -21.65 5.58 -3.33
C PRO A 237 -21.64 4.55 -2.21
N THR A 238 -21.09 3.36 -2.49
CA THR A 238 -20.96 2.26 -1.51
C THR A 238 -19.90 2.59 -0.47
N ALA A 239 -18.75 3.08 -0.87
CA ALA A 239 -17.67 3.51 0.02
C ALA A 239 -18.17 4.58 1.03
N ARG A 240 -18.93 5.57 0.54
CA ARG A 240 -19.55 6.60 1.39
C ARG A 240 -20.55 5.99 2.40
N LYS A 241 -21.41 5.08 1.95
CA LYS A 241 -22.38 4.39 2.83
C LYS A 241 -21.70 3.61 3.95
N ARG A 242 -20.51 3.03 3.65
CA ARG A 242 -19.66 2.28 4.60
C ARG A 242 -18.81 3.18 5.50
N GLY A 243 -18.89 4.50 5.34
CA GLY A 243 -18.11 5.46 6.14
C GLY A 243 -16.62 5.51 5.78
N TRP A 244 -16.25 5.10 4.57
CA TRP A 244 -14.87 5.23 4.12
C TRP A 244 -14.46 6.69 4.02
N ARG A 245 -13.20 6.94 4.25
CA ARG A 245 -12.62 8.29 4.33
C ARG A 245 -11.95 8.70 3.03
N TYR A 246 -11.37 7.73 2.29
CA TYR A 246 -10.67 8.01 1.04
C TYR A 246 -10.87 6.90 0.00
N ASP A 247 -10.55 7.26 -1.22
CA ASP A 247 -10.38 6.37 -2.36
C ASP A 247 -9.08 6.73 -3.08
N ALA A 248 -8.26 5.73 -3.41
CA ALA A 248 -6.99 5.90 -4.09
C ALA A 248 -7.02 5.32 -5.52
N SER A 249 -8.21 5.24 -6.13
CA SER A 249 -8.46 4.53 -7.40
C SER A 249 -8.56 5.44 -8.63
N SER A 250 -8.51 6.77 -8.48
CA SER A 250 -8.56 7.65 -9.65
C SER A 250 -7.44 7.33 -10.65
N PRO A 251 -7.72 7.28 -11.95
CA PRO A 251 -6.82 6.75 -12.97
C PRO A 251 -5.63 7.66 -13.31
N GLY A 252 -5.32 8.57 -12.46
CA GLY A 252 -4.20 9.49 -12.52
C GLY A 252 -4.62 10.91 -12.28
N GLY A 253 -3.68 11.71 -11.81
CA GLY A 253 -3.90 13.09 -11.49
C GLY A 253 -2.65 13.95 -11.55
N LEU A 254 -2.86 15.24 -11.38
CA LEU A 254 -1.79 16.20 -11.20
C LEU A 254 -1.28 16.15 -9.76
N GLN A 255 -0.05 16.55 -9.55
CA GLN A 255 0.54 16.69 -8.23
C GLN A 255 0.10 18.01 -7.58
N VAL A 256 -1.15 18.01 -7.14
CA VAL A 256 -1.82 19.16 -6.48
C VAL A 256 -2.47 18.67 -5.17
N TRP A 257 -2.90 19.62 -4.34
CA TRP A 257 -3.57 19.25 -3.08
C TRP A 257 -4.89 18.54 -3.33
N PRO A 258 -5.16 17.44 -2.58
CA PRO A 258 -6.31 16.59 -2.83
C PRO A 258 -7.64 17.29 -2.56
N THR A 259 -8.67 16.80 -3.25
CA THR A 259 -10.06 17.20 -3.08
C THR A 259 -10.92 16.03 -2.62
N LYS A 260 -12.19 16.30 -2.27
CA LYS A 260 -13.16 15.23 -2.00
C LYS A 260 -14.05 15.01 -3.22
N LYS A 261 -14.26 13.74 -3.59
CA LYS A 261 -15.29 13.29 -4.52
C LYS A 261 -16.41 12.64 -3.73
N GLN A 262 -17.64 13.06 -3.88
CA GLN A 262 -18.79 12.55 -3.13
C GLN A 262 -18.57 12.52 -1.59
N GLY A 263 -17.79 13.47 -1.04
CA GLY A 263 -17.48 13.55 0.38
C GLY A 263 -16.29 12.71 0.86
N ILE A 264 -15.68 11.89 -0.01
CA ILE A 264 -14.54 11.02 0.25
C ILE A 264 -13.28 11.66 -0.34
N TRP A 265 -12.16 11.63 0.37
CA TRP A 265 -10.88 12.13 -0.15
C TRP A 265 -10.46 11.33 -1.38
N ASP A 266 -10.10 12.03 -2.45
CA ASP A 266 -9.59 11.46 -3.70
C ASP A 266 -8.06 11.57 -3.71
N PHE A 267 -7.38 10.43 -3.75
CA PHE A 267 -5.93 10.32 -3.73
C PHE A 267 -5.41 9.63 -5.00
N PRO A 268 -5.47 10.30 -6.17
CA PRO A 268 -5.02 9.72 -7.42
C PRO A 268 -3.50 9.48 -7.41
N LEU A 269 -3.05 8.40 -8.04
CA LEU A 269 -1.66 8.31 -8.47
C LEU A 269 -1.36 9.49 -9.40
N GLN A 270 -0.16 10.07 -9.27
CA GLN A 270 0.15 11.33 -9.90
C GLN A 270 1.14 11.15 -11.06
N SER A 271 1.00 12.00 -12.08
CA SER A 271 2.01 12.12 -13.13
C SER A 271 3.27 12.81 -12.57
N ILE A 272 4.39 12.06 -12.56
CA ILE A 272 5.70 12.53 -12.11
C ILE A 272 6.68 12.58 -13.29
N PRO A 273 7.76 13.38 -13.22
CA PRO A 273 8.76 13.42 -14.28
C PRO A 273 9.37 12.05 -14.57
N PHE A 274 9.56 11.72 -15.85
CA PHE A 274 10.14 10.42 -16.24
C PHE A 274 11.01 10.57 -17.49
N GLY A 275 12.29 10.74 -17.28
CA GLY A 275 13.24 11.01 -18.37
C GLY A 275 12.78 12.19 -19.24
N ASN A 276 12.75 11.99 -20.55
CA ASN A 276 12.31 13.01 -21.51
C ASN A 276 10.83 12.88 -21.92
N LEU A 277 10.01 12.11 -21.18
CA LEU A 277 8.59 11.95 -21.49
C LEU A 277 7.80 13.17 -21.02
N PRO A 278 7.25 14.01 -21.95
CA PRO A 278 6.61 15.27 -21.56
C PRO A 278 5.40 15.11 -20.64
N SER A 279 4.64 14.01 -20.81
CA SER A 279 3.50 13.67 -19.95
C SER A 279 3.90 13.13 -18.58
N GLY A 280 5.19 12.83 -18.38
CA GLY A 280 5.63 12.05 -17.23
C GLY A 280 5.11 10.61 -17.23
N VAL A 281 5.14 9.99 -16.08
CA VAL A 281 4.61 8.63 -15.83
C VAL A 281 3.77 8.66 -14.55
N LEU A 282 2.77 7.81 -14.44
CA LEU A 282 2.11 7.63 -13.15
C LEU A 282 3.11 7.08 -12.12
N SER A 283 3.01 7.58 -10.91
CA SER A 283 3.89 7.26 -9.77
C SER A 283 3.65 5.82 -9.26
N MET A 284 3.80 4.85 -10.18
CA MET A 284 3.58 3.43 -9.92
C MET A 284 4.61 2.57 -10.68
N ASP A 285 5.12 1.54 -10.04
CA ASP A 285 6.09 0.61 -10.61
C ASP A 285 5.63 -0.05 -11.92
N TYR A 286 4.35 -0.44 -12.00
CA TYR A 286 3.76 -1.00 -13.22
C TYR A 286 3.82 -0.03 -14.42
N ASN A 287 3.59 1.25 -14.20
CA ASN A 287 3.65 2.24 -15.27
C ASN A 287 5.08 2.47 -15.74
N MET A 288 6.06 2.33 -14.86
CA MET A 288 7.49 2.35 -15.22
C MET A 288 7.87 1.10 -16.00
N LEU A 289 7.45 -0.10 -15.54
CA LEU A 289 7.60 -1.36 -16.26
C LEU A 289 7.07 -1.26 -17.70
N TYR A 290 5.83 -0.73 -17.85
CA TYR A 290 5.21 -0.56 -19.17
C TYR A 290 6.06 0.31 -20.10
N ASN A 291 6.51 1.46 -19.62
CA ASN A 291 7.28 2.41 -20.42
C ASN A 291 8.68 1.87 -20.78
N GLN A 292 9.32 1.13 -19.89
CA GLN A 292 10.68 0.65 -20.05
C GLN A 292 10.78 -0.65 -20.83
N SER A 293 9.93 -1.62 -20.53
CA SER A 293 10.03 -2.98 -21.08
C SER A 293 8.79 -3.45 -21.84
N LYS A 294 7.78 -2.58 -22.08
CA LYS A 294 6.52 -2.94 -22.72
C LYS A 294 5.80 -4.10 -22.01
N ASN A 295 5.74 -4.04 -20.68
CA ASN A 295 5.21 -5.07 -19.78
C ASN A 295 6.02 -6.37 -19.71
N SER A 296 7.22 -6.45 -20.28
CA SER A 296 8.07 -7.61 -20.06
C SER A 296 8.61 -7.59 -18.64
N THR A 297 8.21 -8.56 -17.84
CA THR A 297 8.70 -8.74 -16.46
C THR A 297 10.10 -9.38 -16.42
N LYS A 298 10.59 -9.85 -17.56
CA LYS A 298 11.93 -10.46 -17.78
C LYS A 298 12.57 -9.83 -19.02
N GLY A 299 12.70 -8.51 -19.02
CA GLY A 299 13.40 -7.79 -20.09
C GLY A 299 14.91 -8.04 -20.09
N PRO A 300 15.65 -7.50 -21.08
CA PRO A 300 17.09 -7.70 -21.17
C PRO A 300 17.83 -7.20 -19.92
N PRO A 301 18.60 -8.05 -19.21
CA PRO A 301 19.30 -7.68 -17.96
C PRO A 301 20.28 -6.50 -18.13
N ALA A 302 20.86 -6.33 -19.31
CA ALA A 302 21.75 -5.19 -19.63
C ALA A 302 21.07 -3.82 -19.44
N ASN A 303 19.72 -3.75 -19.49
CA ASN A 303 18.96 -2.53 -19.28
C ASN A 303 18.65 -2.25 -17.80
N TYR A 304 18.73 -3.23 -16.91
CA TYR A 304 18.28 -3.13 -15.53
C TYR A 304 18.92 -1.97 -14.75
N PRO A 305 20.25 -1.73 -14.82
CA PRO A 305 20.84 -0.61 -14.10
C PRO A 305 20.29 0.75 -14.54
N ARG A 306 20.10 0.93 -15.87
CA ARG A 306 19.54 2.16 -16.43
C ARG A 306 18.07 2.33 -16.07
N TRP A 307 17.27 1.26 -16.15
CA TRP A 307 15.84 1.28 -15.80
C TRP A 307 15.61 1.54 -14.33
N ARG A 308 16.40 0.89 -13.44
CA ARG A 308 16.37 1.14 -12.00
C ARG A 308 16.65 2.62 -11.71
N LYS A 309 17.74 3.16 -12.25
CA LYS A 309 18.10 4.56 -12.04
C LYS A 309 16.99 5.51 -12.51
N GLN A 310 16.44 5.29 -13.71
CA GLN A 310 15.37 6.11 -14.25
C GLN A 310 14.10 6.06 -13.38
N ALA A 311 13.75 4.90 -12.81
CA ALA A 311 12.63 4.76 -11.91
C ALA A 311 12.86 5.48 -10.57
N ALA A 312 14.06 5.34 -9.97
CA ALA A 312 14.42 6.06 -8.76
C ALA A 312 14.43 7.58 -8.98
N ASP A 313 15.06 8.03 -10.07
CA ASP A 313 15.10 9.46 -10.45
C ASP A 313 13.68 10.03 -10.62
N ALA A 314 12.73 9.25 -11.14
CA ALA A 314 11.34 9.70 -11.32
C ALA A 314 10.63 9.93 -9.98
N TYR A 315 10.72 9.00 -9.04
CA TYR A 315 10.15 9.17 -7.70
C TYR A 315 10.78 10.36 -6.96
N ILE A 316 12.11 10.48 -7.04
CA ILE A 316 12.87 11.57 -6.42
C ILE A 316 12.48 12.93 -7.05
N ALA A 317 12.38 13.01 -8.38
CA ALA A 317 11.96 14.22 -9.07
C ALA A 317 10.51 14.61 -8.75
N GLY A 318 9.61 13.62 -8.63
CA GLY A 318 8.24 13.85 -8.17
C GLY A 318 8.20 14.43 -6.75
N PHE A 319 9.02 13.90 -5.84
CA PHE A 319 9.16 14.42 -4.48
C PHE A 319 9.72 15.85 -4.50
N GLN A 320 10.85 16.07 -5.14
CA GLN A 320 11.53 17.39 -5.17
C GLN A 320 10.63 18.47 -5.76
N ARG A 321 9.92 18.17 -6.85
CA ARG A 321 8.98 19.12 -7.47
C ARG A 321 7.94 19.63 -6.47
N ALA A 322 7.30 18.75 -5.69
CA ALA A 322 6.35 19.19 -4.66
C ALA A 322 7.04 19.85 -3.47
N TYR A 323 8.12 19.25 -2.98
CA TYR A 323 8.86 19.73 -1.82
C TYR A 323 9.38 21.15 -1.99
N GLU A 324 9.85 21.49 -3.17
CA GLU A 324 10.39 22.80 -3.50
C GLU A 324 9.31 23.83 -3.87
N THR A 325 8.09 23.38 -4.21
CA THR A 325 7.05 24.28 -4.73
C THR A 325 5.76 24.25 -3.90
N ASN A 326 4.72 23.56 -4.37
CA ASN A 326 3.38 23.63 -3.81
C ASN A 326 3.15 22.75 -2.56
N ARG A 327 4.11 21.94 -2.16
CA ARG A 327 4.00 21.00 -1.02
C ARG A 327 2.82 20.03 -1.11
N ALA A 328 2.25 19.82 -2.29
CA ALA A 328 1.19 18.83 -2.46
C ALA A 328 1.69 17.42 -2.08
N PRO A 329 0.89 16.60 -1.41
CA PRO A 329 1.26 15.22 -1.10
C PRO A 329 1.70 14.46 -2.34
N LEU A 330 2.72 13.61 -2.22
CA LEU A 330 3.12 12.64 -3.25
C LEU A 330 2.54 11.27 -2.90
N PHE A 331 1.86 10.63 -3.84
CA PHE A 331 1.32 9.27 -3.73
C PHE A 331 2.11 8.33 -4.62
N VAL A 332 2.64 7.25 -4.06
CA VAL A 332 3.43 6.24 -4.77
C VAL A 332 2.76 4.88 -4.59
N GLY A 333 2.43 4.23 -5.71
CA GLY A 333 1.85 2.89 -5.74
C GLY A 333 2.86 1.86 -6.20
N ASN A 334 2.83 0.69 -5.57
CA ASN A 334 3.77 -0.39 -5.86
C ASN A 334 3.09 -1.75 -5.72
N HIS A 335 3.78 -2.79 -6.21
CA HIS A 335 3.44 -4.20 -6.01
C HIS A 335 4.65 -4.92 -5.40
N PHE A 336 4.42 -5.96 -4.59
CA PHE A 336 5.51 -6.82 -4.10
C PHE A 336 5.97 -7.80 -5.17
N GLU A 337 6.56 -7.24 -6.24
CA GLU A 337 6.96 -7.98 -7.44
C GLU A 337 8.45 -7.82 -7.76
N GLN A 338 9.06 -8.92 -8.19
CA GLN A 338 10.47 -8.94 -8.60
C GLN A 338 10.66 -8.73 -10.09
N TRP A 339 9.82 -7.92 -10.73
CA TRP A 339 9.91 -7.62 -12.15
C TRP A 339 11.29 -7.10 -12.53
N ASN A 340 11.80 -7.61 -13.66
CA ASN A 340 13.13 -7.26 -14.17
C ASN A 340 14.25 -7.38 -13.12
N GLY A 341 14.21 -8.45 -12.31
CA GLY A 341 15.19 -8.69 -11.26
C GLY A 341 15.02 -7.83 -10.02
N GLY A 342 13.82 -7.28 -9.78
CA GLY A 342 13.50 -6.51 -8.56
C GLY A 342 13.90 -5.03 -8.63
N ILE A 343 14.29 -4.53 -9.81
CA ILE A 343 14.84 -3.17 -9.98
C ILE A 343 13.87 -2.07 -9.53
N TYR A 344 12.54 -2.30 -9.63
CA TYR A 344 11.54 -1.31 -9.19
C TYR A 344 11.48 -1.22 -7.68
N MET A 345 11.60 -2.34 -6.98
CA MET A 345 11.68 -2.37 -5.52
C MET A 345 12.95 -1.70 -5.01
N ASP A 346 14.07 -1.91 -5.70
CA ASP A 346 15.32 -1.21 -5.39
C ASP A 346 15.22 0.30 -5.64
N ALA A 347 14.50 0.71 -6.71
CA ALA A 347 14.25 2.12 -7.00
C ALA A 347 13.37 2.80 -5.94
N VAL A 348 12.33 2.11 -5.46
CA VAL A 348 11.47 2.62 -4.37
C VAL A 348 12.26 2.74 -3.07
N GLU A 349 13.09 1.75 -2.74
CA GLU A 349 13.97 1.83 -1.55
C GLU A 349 14.93 3.01 -1.63
N GLU A 350 15.55 3.25 -2.80
CA GLU A 350 16.44 4.39 -3.05
C GLU A 350 15.68 5.72 -2.87
N ALA A 351 14.44 5.82 -3.39
CA ALA A 351 13.60 6.99 -3.22
C ALA A 351 13.22 7.23 -1.75
N ILE A 352 12.84 6.19 -0.99
CA ILE A 352 12.52 6.30 0.44
C ILE A 352 13.74 6.84 1.22
N LYS A 353 14.92 6.29 0.99
CA LYS A 353 16.16 6.75 1.63
C LYS A 353 16.49 8.20 1.29
N HIS A 354 16.31 8.60 0.04
CA HIS A 354 16.51 9.99 -0.39
C HIS A 354 15.52 10.95 0.30
N ILE A 355 14.25 10.57 0.36
CA ILE A 355 13.18 11.38 0.97
C ILE A 355 13.40 11.52 2.48
N ALA A 356 13.87 10.47 3.14
CA ALA A 356 14.16 10.43 4.57
C ALA A 356 15.46 11.14 4.98
N ASP A 357 16.24 11.65 4.02
CA ASP A 357 17.49 12.36 4.30
C ASP A 357 17.25 13.58 5.20
N GLU A 358 18.07 13.76 6.24
CA GLU A 358 17.95 14.83 7.25
C GLU A 358 17.98 16.25 6.67
N LYS A 359 18.49 16.44 5.45
CA LYS A 359 18.42 17.71 4.73
C LYS A 359 17.00 18.14 4.41
N HIS A 360 16.08 17.20 4.27
CA HIS A 360 14.69 17.46 3.95
C HIS A 360 13.91 17.72 5.26
N LYS A 361 13.59 18.99 5.50
CA LYS A 361 12.84 19.38 6.69
C LYS A 361 11.33 19.25 6.48
N ASP A 362 10.61 18.92 7.56
CA ASP A 362 9.14 18.81 7.57
C ASP A 362 8.59 17.81 6.51
N VAL A 363 9.29 16.70 6.30
CA VAL A 363 8.81 15.58 5.51
C VAL A 363 8.13 14.56 6.42
N ARG A 364 6.97 14.07 6.00
CA ARG A 364 6.19 13.06 6.71
C ARG A 364 5.80 11.95 5.75
N MET A 365 6.37 10.77 5.94
CA MET A 365 5.98 9.55 5.25
C MET A 365 4.87 8.89 6.07
N VAL A 366 3.65 8.95 5.57
CA VAL A 366 2.43 8.59 6.30
C VAL A 366 1.56 7.61 5.52
N SER A 367 0.62 6.93 6.19
CA SER A 367 -0.44 6.19 5.50
C SER A 367 -1.53 7.13 4.97
N PHE A 368 -2.39 6.64 4.08
CA PHE A 368 -3.54 7.41 3.60
C PHE A 368 -4.49 7.80 4.74
N ARG A 369 -4.71 6.92 5.71
CA ARG A 369 -5.52 7.22 6.91
C ARG A 369 -4.94 8.39 7.69
N GLN A 370 -3.62 8.36 7.96
CA GLN A 370 -2.95 9.43 8.69
C GLN A 370 -2.97 10.76 7.92
N LEU A 371 -2.89 10.71 6.59
CA LEU A 371 -3.09 11.89 5.77
C LEU A 371 -4.53 12.41 5.86
N CYS A 372 -5.54 11.54 5.87
CA CYS A 372 -6.93 11.94 6.13
C CYS A 372 -7.08 12.63 7.49
N ASP A 373 -6.44 12.10 8.56
CA ASP A 373 -6.47 12.71 9.89
C ASP A 373 -5.93 14.14 9.84
N TRP A 374 -4.82 14.33 9.15
CA TRP A 374 -4.23 15.66 9.00
C TRP A 374 -5.11 16.61 8.17
N LEU A 375 -5.62 16.16 7.02
CA LEU A 375 -6.48 16.97 6.15
C LEU A 375 -7.80 17.36 6.82
N ASP A 376 -8.44 16.42 7.52
CA ASP A 376 -9.72 16.67 8.20
C ASP A 376 -9.58 17.61 9.41
N ALA A 377 -8.36 17.72 9.99
CA ALA A 377 -8.07 18.64 11.07
C ALA A 377 -7.86 20.09 10.60
N GLN A 378 -7.59 20.32 9.30
CA GLN A 378 -7.25 21.65 8.80
C GLN A 378 -8.48 22.53 8.60
N ASP A 379 -8.27 23.85 8.69
CA ASP A 379 -9.29 24.82 8.33
C ASP A 379 -9.63 24.71 6.82
N PRO A 380 -10.92 24.65 6.45
CA PRO A 380 -11.32 24.57 5.04
C PRO A 380 -10.77 25.70 4.16
N GLN A 381 -10.59 26.90 4.71
CA GLN A 381 -10.04 28.05 3.98
C GLN A 381 -8.54 27.86 3.72
N VAL A 382 -7.81 27.30 4.67
CA VAL A 382 -6.38 26.94 4.49
C VAL A 382 -6.24 25.90 3.40
N LEU A 383 -7.05 24.83 3.43
CA LEU A 383 -7.05 23.83 2.36
C LEU A 383 -7.45 24.41 1.00
N ALA A 384 -8.43 25.32 0.98
CA ALA A 384 -8.82 25.99 -0.26
C ALA A 384 -7.67 26.83 -0.83
N SER A 385 -6.87 27.49 0.00
CA SER A 385 -5.70 28.23 -0.44
C SER A 385 -4.61 27.34 -1.02
N LEU A 386 -4.35 26.19 -0.37
CA LEU A 386 -3.40 25.21 -0.86
C LEU A 386 -3.80 24.61 -2.20
N ARG A 387 -5.10 24.34 -2.40
CA ARG A 387 -5.65 23.80 -3.66
C ARG A 387 -5.57 24.76 -4.85
N ARG A 388 -5.39 26.04 -4.60
CA ARG A 388 -5.14 27.02 -5.69
C ARG A 388 -3.73 26.90 -6.30
N LEU A 389 -2.81 26.23 -5.59
CA LEU A 389 -1.44 26.04 -6.07
C LEU A 389 -1.39 24.92 -7.12
N GLY A 390 -1.07 25.26 -8.35
CA GLY A 390 -0.80 24.32 -9.43
C GLY A 390 0.51 23.57 -9.26
N VAL A 391 0.75 22.59 -10.15
CA VAL A 391 2.01 21.85 -10.19
C VAL A 391 3.18 22.81 -10.46
N GLY A 392 4.21 22.74 -9.63
CA GLY A 392 5.40 23.60 -9.75
C GLY A 392 5.18 25.05 -9.31
N GLN A 393 4.02 25.42 -8.81
CA GLN A 393 3.75 26.75 -8.30
C GLN A 393 4.29 26.90 -6.87
N GLN A 394 5.09 27.93 -6.65
CA GLN A 394 5.70 28.21 -5.35
C GLN A 394 4.68 28.53 -4.26
N PHE A 395 4.82 27.92 -3.09
CA PHE A 395 4.11 28.35 -1.90
C PHE A 395 4.72 29.65 -1.36
N THR A 396 3.98 30.73 -1.41
CA THR A 396 4.46 32.07 -1.02
C THR A 396 4.02 32.52 0.37
N GLY A 397 3.20 31.73 1.07
CA GLY A 397 2.62 32.13 2.37
C GLY A 397 1.58 33.27 2.30
N ARG A 398 1.25 33.75 1.11
CA ARG A 398 0.22 34.76 0.88
C ARG A 398 -1.04 34.05 0.39
N GLY A 399 -2.00 33.85 1.27
CA GLY A 399 -3.32 33.31 0.98
C GLY A 399 -4.41 34.34 1.14
#